data_84e4a8ca87dba8553bb6ac449f0eee8f
#
_entry.id   84e4a8ca87dba8553bb6ac449f0eee8f
#
_cell.length_a   1.000
_cell.length_b   1.000
_cell.length_c   1.000
_cell.angle_alpha   90.00
_cell.angle_beta   90.00
_cell.angle_gamma   90.00
#
_symmetry.space_group_name_H-M   'P 1'
#
loop_
_entity.id
_entity.type
_entity.pdbx_description
1 polymer ?
#
loop_
_entity_poly.entity_id
_entity_poly.type
_entity_poly.pdbx_seq_one_letter_code
_entity_poly.pdbx_strand_id
1 'polypeptide(L)'
;LNEVAGWIAPIATVIAAMMTAANLGARVTGWGFVVFTIGSLCWSWIGVSSGQTNLLATNLFLTLVNVVGIWRWLGRQRGYEDGGKSAEVASRRSSVPSLFTATGIPGTSVVDAQGETIGKAVEALVECGTGTVSYVVVAQRTAAVAEVLRAVPYAQLSFACDRLTFKPGCAAFEALPPLTDGDWPAAPAAVKA
;
A
#
# COMPACT_ATOMS: atom_id res chain seq x y z
N LEU A 1 -15.18 30.87 19.41
CA LEU A 1 -14.17 29.81 19.41
C LEU A 1 -14.82 28.41 19.49
N ASN A 2 -15.83 28.22 20.39
CA ASN A 2 -16.48 26.90 20.54
C ASN A 2 -17.21 26.43 19.29
N GLU A 3 -17.91 27.30 18.58
CA GLU A 3 -18.58 26.97 17.33
C GLU A 3 -17.58 26.58 16.24
N VAL A 4 -16.50 27.34 16.10
CA VAL A 4 -15.46 27.06 15.11
C VAL A 4 -14.76 25.71 15.42
N ALA A 5 -14.40 25.48 16.68
CA ALA A 5 -13.83 24.20 17.09
C ALA A 5 -14.81 23.04 16.87
N GLY A 6 -16.11 23.28 17.10
CA GLY A 6 -17.18 22.31 16.90
C GLY A 6 -17.34 21.83 15.45
N TRP A 7 -17.02 22.66 14.47
CA TRP A 7 -17.00 22.28 13.05
C TRP A 7 -15.67 21.73 12.58
N ILE A 8 -14.55 22.33 13.01
CA ILE A 8 -13.21 21.87 12.61
C ILE A 8 -12.93 20.45 13.11
N ALA A 9 -13.30 20.14 14.36
CA ALA A 9 -13.01 18.86 14.97
C ALA A 9 -13.53 17.65 14.18
N PRO A 10 -14.84 17.53 13.86
CA PRO A 10 -15.34 16.39 13.10
C PRO A 10 -14.84 16.40 11.66
N ILE A 11 -14.74 17.55 10.99
CA ILE A 11 -14.25 17.65 9.61
C ILE A 11 -12.80 17.18 9.52
N ALA A 12 -11.92 17.67 10.40
CA ALA A 12 -10.53 17.24 10.45
C ALA A 12 -10.43 15.74 10.71
N THR A 13 -11.21 15.19 11.63
CA THR A 13 -11.22 13.76 11.93
C THR A 13 -11.60 12.93 10.71
N VAL A 14 -12.63 13.30 9.97
CA VAL A 14 -13.08 12.58 8.76
C VAL A 14 -12.01 12.65 7.65
N ILE A 15 -11.47 13.84 7.36
CA ILE A 15 -10.42 14.02 6.36
C ILE A 15 -9.19 13.19 6.72
N ALA A 16 -8.74 13.25 7.95
CA ALA A 16 -7.59 12.51 8.43
C ALA A 16 -7.80 10.99 8.34
N ALA A 17 -9.00 10.50 8.69
CA ALA A 17 -9.36 9.10 8.55
C ALA A 17 -9.29 8.64 7.09
N MET A 18 -9.83 9.42 6.15
CA MET A 18 -9.72 9.13 4.72
C MET A 18 -8.26 9.11 4.23
N MET A 19 -7.45 10.09 4.64
CA MET A 19 -6.03 10.15 4.25
C MET A 19 -5.24 8.95 4.76
N THR A 20 -5.51 8.50 5.98
CA THR A 20 -4.80 7.35 6.56
C THR A 20 -5.29 6.02 5.99
N ALA A 21 -6.59 5.87 5.75
CA ALA A 21 -7.19 4.67 5.17
C ALA A 21 -6.85 4.46 3.68
N ALA A 22 -6.63 5.55 2.93
CA ALA A 22 -6.33 5.49 1.49
C ALA A 22 -4.97 4.84 1.17
N ASN A 23 -4.06 4.71 2.14
CA ASN A 23 -2.73 4.08 2.00
C ASN A 23 -1.93 4.59 0.78
N LEU A 24 -1.95 5.90 0.55
CA LEU A 24 -1.27 6.56 -0.58
C LEU A 24 0.20 6.91 -0.28
N GLY A 25 0.86 6.16 0.59
CA GLY A 25 2.25 6.32 0.96
C GLY A 25 2.48 7.18 2.21
N ALA A 26 3.74 7.22 2.65
CA ALA A 26 4.11 7.81 3.94
C ALA A 26 3.77 9.30 4.08
N ARG A 27 3.87 10.05 3.00
CA ARG A 27 3.58 11.50 3.03
C ARG A 27 2.12 11.77 3.30
N VAL A 28 1.20 11.10 2.57
CA VAL A 28 -0.24 11.30 2.73
C VAL A 28 -0.69 10.82 4.10
N THR A 29 -0.27 9.63 4.51
CA THR A 29 -0.56 9.09 5.85
C THR A 29 -0.04 10.00 6.96
N GLY A 30 1.18 10.50 6.82
CA GLY A 30 1.78 11.40 7.82
C GLY A 30 1.07 12.75 7.93
N TRP A 31 0.64 13.35 6.82
CA TRP A 31 -0.21 14.53 6.83
C TRP A 31 -1.60 14.24 7.42
N GLY A 32 -2.14 13.04 7.24
CA GLY A 32 -3.35 12.58 7.93
C GLY A 32 -3.20 12.68 9.45
N PHE A 33 -2.05 12.25 10.01
CA PHE A 33 -1.78 12.41 11.44
C PHE A 33 -1.66 13.88 11.89
N VAL A 34 -1.15 14.78 11.03
CA VAL A 34 -1.16 16.23 11.32
C VAL A 34 -2.61 16.73 11.42
N VAL A 35 -3.48 16.37 10.49
CA VAL A 35 -4.89 16.76 10.50
C VAL A 35 -5.62 16.14 11.70
N PHE A 36 -5.34 14.88 12.05
CA PHE A 36 -5.83 14.26 13.29
C PHE A 36 -5.41 15.03 14.54
N THR A 37 -4.17 15.53 14.59
CA THR A 37 -3.68 16.34 15.71
C THR A 37 -4.52 17.61 15.85
N ILE A 38 -4.81 18.30 14.75
CA ILE A 38 -5.67 19.49 14.76
C ILE A 38 -7.08 19.12 15.28
N GLY A 39 -7.66 18.04 14.78
CA GLY A 39 -8.97 17.55 15.23
C GLY A 39 -8.98 17.23 16.73
N SER A 40 -7.99 16.50 17.23
CA SER A 40 -7.93 16.11 18.64
C SER A 40 -7.69 17.30 19.58
N LEU A 41 -6.94 18.32 19.15
CA LEU A 41 -6.82 19.57 19.89
C LEU A 41 -8.13 20.35 19.96
N CYS A 42 -8.88 20.41 18.85
CA CYS A 42 -10.22 21.02 18.84
C CYS A 42 -11.20 20.26 19.75
N TRP A 43 -11.20 18.92 19.71
CA TRP A 43 -12.01 18.09 20.61
C TRP A 43 -11.60 18.28 22.08
N SER A 44 -10.29 18.40 22.38
CA SER A 44 -9.81 18.68 23.72
C SER A 44 -10.32 20.04 24.23
N TRP A 45 -10.30 21.06 23.36
CA TRP A 45 -10.87 22.38 23.70
C TRP A 45 -12.37 22.30 24.01
N ILE A 46 -13.13 21.57 23.21
CA ILE A 46 -14.56 21.33 23.46
C ILE A 46 -14.76 20.61 24.80
N GLY A 47 -13.93 19.60 25.08
CA GLY A 47 -13.94 18.89 26.36
C GLY A 47 -13.74 19.79 27.57
N VAL A 48 -12.79 20.72 27.49
CA VAL A 48 -12.57 21.73 28.54
C VAL A 48 -13.76 22.67 28.67
N SER A 49 -14.22 23.24 27.56
CA SER A 49 -15.26 24.28 27.57
C SER A 49 -16.65 23.74 27.97
N SER A 50 -16.91 22.44 27.76
CA SER A 50 -18.16 21.77 28.12
C SER A 50 -18.10 20.99 29.43
N GLY A 51 -16.92 20.94 30.11
CA GLY A 51 -16.72 20.16 31.33
C GLY A 51 -16.69 18.65 31.14
N GLN A 52 -16.53 18.17 29.89
CA GLN A 52 -16.51 16.74 29.56
C GLN A 52 -15.10 16.18 29.72
N THR A 53 -14.75 15.73 30.92
CA THR A 53 -13.43 15.22 31.26
C THR A 53 -13.02 13.97 30.43
N ASN A 54 -13.98 13.11 30.09
CA ASN A 54 -13.73 11.93 29.26
C ASN A 54 -13.30 12.33 27.85
N LEU A 55 -13.98 13.33 27.25
CA LEU A 55 -13.66 13.85 25.93
C LEU A 55 -12.25 14.49 25.93
N LEU A 56 -11.95 15.27 26.95
CA LEU A 56 -10.62 15.88 27.13
C LEU A 56 -9.54 14.81 27.25
N ALA A 57 -9.67 13.86 28.18
CA ALA A 57 -8.68 12.84 28.44
C ALA A 57 -8.40 11.98 27.19
N THR A 58 -9.47 11.55 26.50
CA THR A 58 -9.33 10.74 25.27
C THR A 58 -8.59 11.51 24.19
N ASN A 59 -8.95 12.78 23.95
CA ASN A 59 -8.33 13.53 22.86
C ASN A 59 -6.92 14.03 23.19
N LEU A 60 -6.57 14.27 24.45
CA LEU A 60 -5.17 14.47 24.85
C LEU A 60 -4.32 13.22 24.56
N PHE A 61 -4.81 12.04 24.90
CA PHE A 61 -4.14 10.79 24.57
C PHE A 61 -3.99 10.60 23.05
N LEU A 62 -5.07 10.83 22.27
CA LEU A 62 -5.01 10.78 20.82
C LEU A 62 -4.04 11.79 20.22
N THR A 63 -3.90 12.98 20.80
CA THR A 63 -2.92 13.96 20.38
C THR A 63 -1.50 13.40 20.50
N LEU A 64 -1.16 12.72 21.60
CA LEU A 64 0.15 12.08 21.77
C LEU A 64 0.37 10.96 20.73
N VAL A 65 -0.63 10.12 20.50
CA VAL A 65 -0.58 9.07 19.47
C VAL A 65 -0.35 9.67 18.08
N ASN A 66 -1.06 10.75 17.77
CA ASN A 66 -0.92 11.43 16.49
C ASN A 66 0.48 12.05 16.29
N VAL A 67 1.07 12.64 17.34
CA VAL A 67 2.45 13.15 17.29
C VAL A 67 3.44 12.02 17.00
N VAL A 68 3.27 10.85 17.64
CA VAL A 68 4.08 9.66 17.34
C VAL A 68 3.86 9.22 15.88
N GLY A 69 2.63 9.27 15.39
CA GLY A 69 2.30 9.01 13.98
C GLY A 69 3.02 9.95 13.02
N ILE A 70 3.02 11.26 13.30
CA ILE A 70 3.74 12.26 12.49
C ILE A 70 5.24 11.92 12.44
N TRP A 71 5.86 11.68 13.60
CA TRP A 71 7.28 11.33 13.67
C TRP A 71 7.60 10.06 12.88
N ARG A 72 6.77 9.01 13.02
CA ARG A 72 6.97 7.74 12.33
C ARG A 72 6.84 7.88 10.81
N TRP A 73 5.79 8.55 10.34
CA TRP A 73 5.44 8.60 8.91
C TRP A 73 6.19 9.72 8.17
N LEU A 74 6.16 10.96 8.65
CA LEU A 74 6.87 12.09 8.00
C LEU A 74 8.35 12.11 8.33
N GLY A 75 8.76 11.62 9.51
CA GLY A 75 10.16 11.56 9.89
C GLY A 75 10.88 10.36 9.25
N ARG A 76 10.47 9.15 9.60
CA ARG A 76 11.22 7.93 9.25
C ARG A 76 10.76 7.28 7.95
N GLN A 77 9.47 6.95 7.85
CA GLN A 77 8.95 6.16 6.72
C GLN A 77 9.09 6.90 5.39
N ARG A 78 8.83 8.20 5.38
CA ARG A 78 9.08 9.04 4.21
C ARG A 78 10.52 8.95 3.72
N GLY A 79 11.50 8.97 4.64
CA GLY A 79 12.91 8.86 4.28
C GLY A 79 13.25 7.54 3.60
N TYR A 80 12.63 6.44 4.01
CA TYR A 80 12.79 5.13 3.37
C TYR A 80 12.19 5.09 1.97
N GLU A 81 10.98 5.62 1.78
CA GLU A 81 10.36 5.73 0.45
C GLU A 81 11.15 6.63 -0.50
N ASP A 82 11.62 7.78 -0.01
CA ASP A 82 12.43 8.71 -0.81
C ASP A 82 13.79 8.08 -1.20
N GLY A 83 14.41 7.31 -0.29
CA GLY A 83 15.63 6.56 -0.57
C GLY A 83 15.44 5.51 -1.65
N GLY A 84 14.38 4.71 -1.56
CA GLY A 84 14.03 3.73 -2.60
C GLY A 84 13.83 4.37 -3.97
N LYS A 85 13.03 5.44 -4.04
CA LYS A 85 12.81 6.20 -5.29
C LYS A 85 14.10 6.81 -5.85
N SER A 86 14.98 7.30 -4.97
CA SER A 86 16.29 7.85 -5.40
C SER A 86 17.14 6.77 -6.06
N ALA A 87 17.19 5.56 -5.49
CA ALA A 87 17.92 4.42 -6.05
C ALA A 87 17.34 3.98 -7.41
N GLU A 88 16.00 3.94 -7.54
CA GLU A 88 15.34 3.66 -8.83
C GLU A 88 15.74 4.67 -9.91
N VAL A 89 15.65 5.97 -9.60
CA VAL A 89 16.01 7.04 -10.56
C VAL A 89 17.49 6.98 -10.92
N ALA A 90 18.38 6.77 -9.95
CA ALA A 90 19.80 6.66 -10.18
C ALA A 90 20.16 5.47 -11.07
N SER A 91 19.55 4.30 -10.84
CA SER A 91 19.81 3.10 -11.64
C SER A 91 19.39 3.26 -13.10
N ARG A 92 18.27 3.95 -13.37
CA ARG A 92 17.81 4.22 -14.75
C ARG A 92 18.73 5.14 -15.54
N ARG A 93 19.57 5.94 -14.84
CA ARG A 93 20.53 6.88 -15.46
C ARG A 93 21.93 6.34 -15.56
N SER A 94 22.17 5.13 -15.11
CA SER A 94 23.49 4.49 -15.07
C SER A 94 23.52 3.25 -15.95
N SER A 95 24.73 2.67 -16.13
CA SER A 95 24.94 1.42 -16.86
C SER A 95 24.63 0.16 -16.05
N VAL A 96 24.22 0.29 -14.78
CA VAL A 96 23.83 -0.84 -13.95
C VAL A 96 22.38 -1.26 -14.25
N PRO A 97 21.97 -2.48 -13.89
CA PRO A 97 20.57 -2.91 -14.04
C PRO A 97 19.60 -1.96 -13.35
N SER A 98 18.49 -1.65 -14.01
CA SER A 98 17.43 -0.81 -13.44
C SER A 98 16.84 -1.48 -12.19
N LEU A 99 16.67 -0.69 -11.14
CA LEU A 99 16.10 -1.14 -9.88
C LEU A 99 14.66 -0.67 -9.72
N PHE A 100 13.88 -1.38 -8.95
CA PHE A 100 12.62 -0.93 -8.36
C PHE A 100 12.52 -1.51 -6.95
N THR A 101 11.72 -0.88 -6.08
CA THR A 101 11.61 -1.32 -4.69
C THR A 101 10.77 -2.60 -4.58
N ALA A 102 11.16 -3.53 -3.71
CA ALA A 102 10.37 -4.74 -3.45
C ALA A 102 8.95 -4.39 -2.97
N THR A 103 8.81 -3.32 -2.20
CA THR A 103 7.51 -2.78 -1.75
C THR A 103 6.69 -2.16 -2.88
N GLY A 104 7.28 -1.94 -4.06
CA GLY A 104 6.58 -1.46 -5.25
C GLY A 104 5.93 -2.58 -6.07
N ILE A 105 6.19 -3.85 -5.77
CA ILE A 105 5.56 -4.98 -6.46
C ILE A 105 4.04 -4.98 -6.21
N PRO A 106 3.54 -4.91 -4.96
CA PRO A 106 2.11 -4.79 -4.73
C PRO A 106 1.52 -3.54 -5.39
N GLY A 107 0.44 -3.74 -6.13
CA GLY A 107 -0.24 -2.67 -6.89
C GLY A 107 0.26 -2.50 -8.33
N THR A 108 1.41 -3.10 -8.69
CA THR A 108 1.93 -3.05 -10.07
C THR A 108 0.99 -3.78 -11.04
N SER A 109 0.73 -3.15 -12.19
CA SER A 109 -0.08 -3.75 -13.26
C SER A 109 0.62 -4.96 -13.85
N VAL A 110 -0.14 -6.04 -14.04
CA VAL A 110 0.29 -7.24 -14.76
C VAL A 110 -0.40 -7.26 -16.11
N VAL A 111 0.40 -7.29 -17.18
CA VAL A 111 -0.07 -7.31 -18.56
C VAL A 111 0.32 -8.62 -19.25
N ASP A 112 -0.37 -8.97 -20.32
CA ASP A 112 0.04 -10.08 -21.18
C ASP A 112 1.10 -9.64 -22.22
N ALA A 113 1.47 -10.56 -23.10
CA ALA A 113 2.45 -10.32 -24.16
C ALA A 113 1.97 -9.28 -25.20
N GLN A 114 0.67 -9.01 -25.27
CA GLN A 114 0.05 -8.03 -26.15
C GLN A 114 -0.06 -6.64 -25.48
N GLY A 115 0.22 -6.56 -24.17
CA GLY A 115 0.12 -5.32 -23.39
C GLY A 115 -1.25 -5.11 -22.74
N GLU A 116 -2.18 -6.06 -22.86
CA GLU A 116 -3.49 -5.99 -22.21
C GLU A 116 -3.37 -6.29 -20.71
N THR A 117 -4.06 -5.54 -19.89
CA THR A 117 -4.01 -5.70 -18.43
C THR A 117 -4.83 -6.93 -18.00
N ILE A 118 -4.15 -7.92 -17.42
CA ILE A 118 -4.77 -9.14 -16.89
C ILE A 118 -5.04 -9.07 -15.38
N GLY A 119 -4.37 -8.16 -14.67
CA GLY A 119 -4.58 -8.00 -13.23
C GLY A 119 -3.59 -7.06 -12.57
N LYS A 120 -3.50 -7.15 -11.24
CA LYS A 120 -2.51 -6.44 -10.43
C LYS A 120 -1.77 -7.41 -9.52
N ALA A 121 -0.47 -7.22 -9.37
CA ALA A 121 0.30 -7.91 -8.35
C ALA A 121 -0.17 -7.47 -6.95
N VAL A 122 -0.40 -8.41 -6.06
CA VAL A 122 -0.79 -8.13 -4.67
C VAL A 122 0.30 -8.51 -3.69
N GLU A 123 1.11 -9.54 -4.01
CA GLU A 123 2.22 -9.97 -3.16
C GLU A 123 3.27 -10.71 -4.00
N ALA A 124 4.51 -10.74 -3.50
CA ALA A 124 5.60 -11.53 -4.08
C ALA A 124 6.26 -12.38 -2.99
N LEU A 125 6.36 -13.68 -3.23
CA LEU A 125 6.99 -14.63 -2.32
C LEU A 125 8.45 -14.82 -2.72
N VAL A 126 9.34 -14.61 -1.74
CA VAL A 126 10.80 -14.67 -1.92
C VAL A 126 11.36 -15.91 -1.21
N GLU A 127 12.22 -16.64 -1.87
CA GLU A 127 12.92 -17.79 -1.28
C GLU A 127 13.94 -17.33 -0.25
N CYS A 128 13.83 -17.83 0.98
CA CYS A 128 14.74 -17.44 2.06
C CYS A 128 16.20 -17.76 1.81
N GLY A 129 16.47 -18.85 1.09
CA GLY A 129 17.86 -19.31 0.84
C GLY A 129 18.58 -18.54 -0.25
N THR A 130 17.87 -18.13 -1.30
CA THR A 130 18.45 -17.50 -2.50
C THR A 130 18.19 -15.99 -2.58
N GLY A 131 17.16 -15.50 -1.90
CA GLY A 131 16.67 -14.12 -2.02
C GLY A 131 15.96 -13.84 -3.36
N THR A 132 15.67 -14.87 -4.16
CA THR A 132 14.96 -14.73 -5.44
C THR A 132 13.45 -14.79 -5.27
N VAL A 133 12.70 -14.09 -6.13
CA VAL A 133 11.24 -14.21 -6.17
C VAL A 133 10.87 -15.59 -6.69
N SER A 134 10.08 -16.35 -5.93
CA SER A 134 9.55 -17.66 -6.32
C SER A 134 8.33 -17.49 -7.23
N TYR A 135 7.34 -16.75 -6.76
CA TYR A 135 6.14 -16.42 -7.53
C TYR A 135 5.52 -15.09 -7.08
N VAL A 136 4.69 -14.55 -7.92
CA VAL A 136 3.90 -13.35 -7.65
C VAL A 136 2.43 -13.72 -7.60
N VAL A 137 1.73 -13.27 -6.58
CA VAL A 137 0.27 -13.40 -6.51
C VAL A 137 -0.36 -12.25 -7.27
N VAL A 138 -1.19 -12.59 -8.23
CA VAL A 138 -1.88 -11.62 -9.11
C VAL A 138 -3.38 -11.69 -8.86
N ALA A 139 -3.96 -10.53 -8.59
CA ALA A 139 -5.40 -10.35 -8.47
C ALA A 139 -5.98 -9.95 -9.82
N GLN A 140 -6.91 -10.75 -10.33
CA GLN A 140 -7.72 -10.45 -11.50
C GLN A 140 -9.12 -10.07 -11.06
N ARG A 141 -9.61 -8.91 -11.49
CA ARG A 141 -11.00 -8.52 -11.27
C ARG A 141 -11.88 -9.17 -12.34
N THR A 142 -12.81 -9.99 -11.91
CA THR A 142 -13.84 -10.55 -12.79
C THR A 142 -15.04 -9.61 -12.89
N ALA A 143 -15.87 -9.78 -13.92
CA ALA A 143 -17.09 -8.98 -14.10
C ALA A 143 -18.07 -9.07 -12.91
N ALA A 144 -17.94 -10.11 -12.07
CA ALA A 144 -18.77 -10.35 -10.88
C ALA A 144 -18.31 -9.63 -9.59
N VAL A 145 -17.43 -8.61 -9.69
CA VAL A 145 -16.88 -7.86 -8.54
C VAL A 145 -15.96 -8.71 -7.62
N ALA A 146 -15.88 -10.02 -7.82
CA ALA A 146 -14.99 -10.88 -7.06
C ALA A 146 -13.55 -10.81 -7.61
N GLU A 147 -12.58 -10.65 -6.74
CA GLU A 147 -11.17 -10.80 -7.09
C GLU A 147 -10.80 -12.29 -7.07
N VAL A 148 -10.14 -12.74 -8.13
CA VAL A 148 -9.58 -14.09 -8.21
C VAL A 148 -8.06 -13.96 -8.13
N LEU A 149 -7.47 -14.58 -7.11
CA LEU A 149 -6.02 -14.60 -6.91
C LEU A 149 -5.41 -15.81 -7.61
N ARG A 150 -4.25 -15.63 -8.25
CA ARG A 150 -3.46 -16.71 -8.86
C ARG A 150 -1.98 -16.55 -8.57
N ALA A 151 -1.30 -17.66 -8.30
CA ALA A 151 0.14 -17.71 -8.11
C ALA A 151 0.83 -17.84 -9.48
N VAL A 152 1.56 -16.82 -9.89
CA VAL A 152 2.28 -16.77 -11.16
C VAL A 152 3.76 -17.02 -10.92
N PRO A 153 4.36 -18.10 -11.47
CA PRO A 153 5.79 -18.40 -11.32
C PRO A 153 6.66 -17.24 -11.82
N TYR A 154 7.74 -16.93 -11.10
CA TYR A 154 8.71 -15.91 -11.52
C TYR A 154 9.23 -16.14 -12.94
N ALA A 155 9.51 -17.39 -13.31
CA ALA A 155 10.05 -17.76 -14.63
C ALA A 155 9.15 -17.29 -15.81
N GLN A 156 7.85 -17.11 -15.56
CA GLN A 156 6.88 -16.69 -16.57
C GLN A 156 6.62 -15.18 -16.55
N LEU A 157 7.26 -14.45 -15.65
CA LEU A 157 7.17 -13.00 -15.56
C LEU A 157 8.41 -12.34 -16.15
N SER A 158 8.20 -11.21 -16.80
CA SER A 158 9.23 -10.24 -17.10
C SER A 158 8.97 -9.00 -16.27
N PHE A 159 9.99 -8.56 -15.53
CA PHE A 159 9.90 -7.42 -14.64
C PHE A 159 10.36 -6.15 -15.38
N ALA A 160 9.48 -5.17 -15.46
CA ALA A 160 9.81 -3.82 -15.84
C ALA A 160 9.56 -2.88 -14.66
N CYS A 161 10.06 -1.66 -14.70
CA CYS A 161 9.96 -0.73 -13.57
C CYS A 161 8.52 -0.24 -13.29
N ASP A 162 7.61 -0.40 -14.25
CA ASP A 162 6.25 0.12 -14.24
C ASP A 162 5.18 -0.97 -14.38
N ARG A 163 5.57 -2.19 -14.78
CA ARG A 163 4.66 -3.29 -15.03
C ARG A 163 5.35 -4.64 -14.93
N LEU A 164 4.57 -5.68 -14.75
CA LEU A 164 4.99 -7.07 -14.91
C LEU A 164 4.35 -7.61 -16.18
N THR A 165 5.12 -8.29 -17.02
CA THR A 165 4.57 -8.93 -18.23
C THR A 165 4.52 -10.43 -18.05
N PHE A 166 3.33 -11.02 -18.17
CA PHE A 166 3.13 -12.46 -18.18
C PHE A 166 3.35 -13.00 -19.60
N LYS A 167 4.40 -13.79 -19.77
CA LYS A 167 4.88 -14.24 -21.08
C LYS A 167 3.92 -15.17 -21.85
N PRO A 168 3.20 -16.13 -21.18
CA PRO A 168 2.38 -17.13 -21.89
C PRO A 168 1.06 -16.61 -22.46
N GLY A 169 0.60 -15.40 -22.08
CA GLY A 169 -0.67 -14.84 -22.54
C GLY A 169 -1.89 -15.15 -21.65
N CYS A 170 -2.99 -14.42 -21.88
CA CYS A 170 -4.17 -14.38 -21.00
C CYS A 170 -4.82 -15.76 -20.76
N ALA A 171 -4.97 -16.59 -21.78
CA ALA A 171 -5.57 -17.91 -21.66
C ALA A 171 -4.78 -18.84 -20.72
N ALA A 172 -3.45 -18.77 -20.75
CA ALA A 172 -2.60 -19.52 -19.84
C ALA A 172 -2.66 -18.99 -18.40
N PHE A 173 -2.91 -17.70 -18.22
CA PHE A 173 -3.14 -17.11 -16.91
C PHE A 173 -4.46 -17.61 -16.31
N GLU A 174 -5.53 -17.65 -17.07
CA GLU A 174 -6.85 -18.12 -16.62
C GLU A 174 -6.84 -19.63 -16.30
N ALA A 175 -5.96 -20.40 -16.93
CA ALA A 175 -5.76 -21.81 -16.65
C ALA A 175 -5.02 -22.09 -15.32
N LEU A 176 -4.37 -21.09 -14.70
CA LEU A 176 -3.78 -21.23 -13.38
C LEU A 176 -4.87 -21.46 -12.33
N PRO A 177 -4.63 -22.37 -11.36
CA PRO A 177 -5.61 -22.60 -10.30
C PRO A 177 -5.84 -21.34 -9.48
N PRO A 178 -7.09 -21.00 -9.14
CA PRO A 178 -7.39 -19.94 -8.22
C PRO A 178 -6.85 -20.27 -6.82
N LEU A 179 -6.34 -19.28 -6.13
CA LEU A 179 -5.90 -19.42 -4.75
C LEU A 179 -7.10 -19.32 -3.80
N THR A 180 -7.06 -20.10 -2.75
CA THR A 180 -8.00 -20.00 -1.63
C THR A 180 -7.50 -18.95 -0.64
N ASP A 181 -8.40 -18.18 -0.04
CA ASP A 181 -8.05 -17.18 0.96
C ASP A 181 -7.31 -17.84 2.12
N GLY A 182 -6.10 -17.32 2.40
CA GLY A 182 -5.28 -17.78 3.50
C GLY A 182 -4.53 -19.10 3.28
N ASP A 183 -4.71 -19.76 2.12
CA ASP A 183 -4.00 -21.02 1.80
C ASP A 183 -3.27 -20.91 0.46
N TRP A 184 -2.05 -20.40 0.53
CA TRP A 184 -1.20 -20.21 -0.65
C TRP A 184 -0.15 -21.35 -0.74
N PRO A 185 0.14 -21.81 -1.95
CA PRO A 185 1.04 -22.95 -2.15
C PRO A 185 2.49 -22.63 -1.79
N ALA A 186 3.21 -23.63 -1.28
CA ALA A 186 4.64 -23.50 -1.02
C ALA A 186 5.46 -23.31 -2.33
N ALA A 187 4.92 -23.77 -3.47
CA ALA A 187 5.48 -23.53 -4.81
C ALA A 187 4.34 -23.31 -5.82
N PRO A 188 4.52 -22.43 -6.83
CA PRO A 188 3.49 -22.16 -7.82
C PRO A 188 3.24 -23.39 -8.71
N ALA A 189 2.01 -23.52 -9.22
CA ALA A 189 1.70 -24.55 -10.20
C ALA A 189 2.51 -24.33 -11.50
N ALA A 190 3.03 -25.43 -12.06
CA ALA A 190 3.70 -25.36 -13.35
C ALA A 190 2.68 -25.03 -14.43
N VAL A 191 2.88 -23.95 -15.16
CA VAL A 191 2.07 -23.66 -16.35
C VAL A 191 2.54 -24.58 -17.45
N LYS A 192 1.63 -25.40 -17.99
CA LYS A 192 1.91 -26.14 -19.21
C LYS A 192 2.01 -25.14 -20.35
N ALA A 193 3.18 -25.15 -21.02
CA ALA A 193 3.43 -24.37 -22.23
C ALA A 193 2.48 -24.77 -23.36
#